data_81290f78d7d5bd1d05990683feb51d5e
#
_entry.id   81290f78d7d5bd1d05990683feb51d5e
#
_cell.length_a   1.000
_cell.length_b   1.000
_cell.length_c   1.000
_cell.angle_alpha   90.00
_cell.angle_beta   90.00
_cell.angle_gamma   90.00
#
_symmetry.space_group_name_H-M   'P 1'
#
loop_
_entity.id
_entity.type
_entity.pdbx_description
1 polymer ?
#
loop_
_entity_poly.entity_id
_entity_poly.type
_entity_poly.pdbx_seq_one_letter_code
_entity_poly.pdbx_strand_id
1 'polypeptide(L)'
;RDVAPSRGLGDVYKRQLFYGGMSRKKNVLSVLAQTTVICCALTLVWFAVGYSLAFAPGNAFVGGLDHVFLRGMDIKSTTGSIPTFLFVIFQMTFAVLTAALMIGSFAGRMKFSAMLVFMLLWSVFVYSPICHWVWAEGGFFFEMGALDYAGGTVVHINAGIAGLVGCLVVGKRLGYGKEPMSPHNLTFTMLGACILWIGWFGFNGGSGLAANERAVLAILVSQIAAAAAGCSWMACEWILRGKPSLLGMVSGAVAGLVVITPASGFVEPLPALLMGLVGGVVCFWGATVLKRRMGWDDSLDAFGVHGVGGIVGAVLTGVFASSAVTGATTSVSYTH
;
A
#
# COMPACT_ATOMS: atom_id res chain seq x y z
N ARG A 1 2.75 -19.55 -16.09
CA ARG A 1 3.00 -20.53 -15.00
C ARG A 1 3.62 -19.94 -13.74
N ASP A 2 3.94 -18.64 -13.65
CA ASP A 2 4.62 -18.08 -12.47
C ASP A 2 3.97 -16.76 -12.03
N VAL A 3 2.77 -16.84 -11.49
CA VAL A 3 2.28 -15.79 -10.58
C VAL A 3 2.87 -16.15 -9.21
N ALA A 4 4.14 -15.82 -9.01
CA ALA A 4 4.87 -16.27 -7.85
C ALA A 4 4.47 -15.51 -6.59
N PRO A 5 4.01 -16.20 -5.53
CA PRO A 5 3.78 -15.62 -4.19
C PRO A 5 5.05 -14.98 -3.60
N SER A 6 6.23 -15.42 -4.07
CA SER A 6 7.53 -14.86 -3.69
C SER A 6 7.68 -13.35 -3.95
N ARG A 7 6.85 -12.76 -4.84
CA ARG A 7 6.94 -11.32 -5.15
C ARG A 7 6.34 -10.45 -4.05
N GLY A 8 5.26 -10.87 -3.38
CA GLY A 8 4.62 -10.07 -2.32
C GLY A 8 5.45 -9.96 -1.05
N LEU A 9 5.97 -11.06 -0.51
CA LEU A 9 6.89 -11.05 0.65
C LEU A 9 8.20 -10.31 0.30
N GLY A 10 8.67 -10.45 -0.94
CA GLY A 10 9.78 -9.66 -1.44
C GLY A 10 9.58 -8.16 -1.27
N ASP A 11 8.37 -7.63 -1.36
CA ASP A 11 8.09 -6.19 -1.25
C ASP A 11 8.32 -5.65 0.17
N VAL A 12 8.12 -6.45 1.20
CA VAL A 12 8.46 -6.07 2.58
C VAL A 12 9.97 -5.88 2.74
N TYR A 13 10.79 -6.80 2.25
CA TYR A 13 12.26 -6.70 2.29
C TYR A 13 12.79 -5.56 1.41
N LYS A 14 12.14 -5.30 0.29
CA LYS A 14 12.47 -4.20 -0.63
C LYS A 14 12.22 -2.83 0.01
N ARG A 15 11.14 -2.69 0.79
CA ARG A 15 10.87 -1.48 1.58
C ARG A 15 11.90 -1.23 2.66
N GLN A 16 12.52 -2.27 3.19
CA GLN A 16 13.62 -2.10 4.14
C GLN A 16 14.76 -1.26 3.55
N LEU A 17 15.15 -1.52 2.30
CA LEU A 17 16.16 -0.71 1.61
C LEU A 17 15.67 0.71 1.35
N PHE A 18 14.43 0.88 0.88
CA PHE A 18 13.85 2.18 0.62
C PHE A 18 13.75 3.03 1.91
N TYR A 19 13.08 2.53 2.94
CA TYR A 19 12.95 3.20 4.22
C TYR A 19 14.27 3.30 4.98
N GLY A 20 15.11 2.27 4.91
CA GLY A 20 16.45 2.29 5.47
C GLY A 20 17.30 3.42 4.90
N GLY A 21 17.28 3.56 3.57
CA GLY A 21 17.98 4.65 2.89
C GLY A 21 17.45 6.05 3.22
N MET A 22 16.12 6.20 3.35
CA MET A 22 15.45 7.45 3.71
C MET A 22 15.62 7.82 5.18
N SER A 23 15.83 6.87 6.07
CA SER A 23 15.97 7.12 7.51
C SER A 23 17.29 7.80 7.85
N ARG A 24 17.38 8.42 9.05
CA ARG A 24 18.68 8.91 9.54
C ARG A 24 19.62 7.73 9.84
N LYS A 25 20.93 7.89 9.60
CA LYS A 25 21.96 6.86 9.80
C LYS A 25 21.83 6.09 11.13
N LYS A 26 21.55 6.79 12.22
CA LYS A 26 21.39 6.19 13.55
C LYS A 26 20.15 5.32 13.72
N ASN A 27 19.17 5.42 12.82
CA ASN A 27 17.89 4.70 12.89
C ASN A 27 17.76 3.54 11.88
N VAL A 28 18.73 3.37 10.99
CA VAL A 28 18.67 2.37 9.90
C VAL A 28 18.40 0.98 10.43
N LEU A 29 19.26 0.49 11.33
CA LEU A 29 19.13 -0.86 11.89
C LEU A 29 17.82 -1.05 12.65
N SER A 30 17.34 0.00 13.34
CA SER A 30 16.03 -0.04 14.02
C SER A 30 14.87 -0.19 13.03
N VAL A 31 14.88 0.54 11.93
CA VAL A 31 13.85 0.44 10.87
C VAL A 31 13.87 -0.94 10.23
N LEU A 32 15.07 -1.46 9.90
CA LEU A 32 15.24 -2.80 9.34
C LEU A 32 14.72 -3.88 10.30
N ALA A 33 15.11 -3.82 11.57
CA ALA A 33 14.66 -4.79 12.59
C ALA A 33 13.14 -4.73 12.80
N GLN A 34 12.56 -3.52 12.87
CA GLN A 34 11.10 -3.34 13.00
C GLN A 34 10.35 -3.97 11.83
N THR A 35 10.78 -3.73 10.59
CA THR A 35 10.13 -4.29 9.40
C THR A 35 10.25 -5.82 9.36
N THR A 36 11.42 -6.37 9.69
CA THR A 36 11.64 -7.82 9.72
C THR A 36 10.75 -8.50 10.76
N VAL A 37 10.70 -7.96 11.97
CA VAL A 37 9.88 -8.53 13.06
C VAL A 37 8.39 -8.45 12.72
N ILE A 38 7.92 -7.37 12.13
CA ILE A 38 6.53 -7.26 11.67
C ILE A 38 6.22 -8.34 10.63
N CYS A 39 7.11 -8.57 9.67
CA CYS A 39 6.93 -9.63 8.69
C CYS A 39 6.74 -10.99 9.37
N CYS A 40 7.60 -11.34 10.30
CA CYS A 40 7.49 -12.62 11.01
C CYS A 40 6.23 -12.70 11.88
N ALA A 41 6.00 -11.70 12.71
CA ALA A 41 4.92 -11.72 13.70
C ALA A 41 3.53 -11.68 13.04
N LEU A 42 3.33 -10.83 12.02
CA LEU A 42 2.04 -10.75 11.33
C LEU A 42 1.77 -11.95 10.42
N THR A 43 2.81 -12.62 9.90
CA THR A 43 2.64 -13.92 9.25
C THR A 43 1.97 -14.92 10.20
N LEU A 44 2.42 -14.97 11.47
CA LEU A 44 1.84 -15.86 12.47
C LEU A 44 0.43 -15.44 12.88
N VAL A 45 0.17 -14.13 13.03
CA VAL A 45 -1.18 -13.61 13.31
C VAL A 45 -2.13 -13.91 12.16
N TRP A 46 -1.68 -13.72 10.92
CA TRP A 46 -2.48 -14.02 9.73
C TRP A 46 -2.85 -15.50 9.66
N PHE A 47 -1.88 -16.39 9.87
CA PHE A 47 -2.11 -17.83 9.95
C PHE A 47 -3.07 -18.19 11.09
N ALA A 48 -2.88 -17.60 12.27
CA ALA A 48 -3.67 -17.96 13.45
C ALA A 48 -5.12 -17.50 13.36
N VAL A 49 -5.36 -16.24 12.99
CA VAL A 49 -6.71 -15.65 13.07
C VAL A 49 -6.99 -14.62 11.98
N GLY A 50 -5.99 -13.90 11.50
CA GLY A 50 -6.18 -12.76 10.59
C GLY A 50 -6.88 -13.13 9.29
N TYR A 51 -6.48 -14.25 8.67
CA TYR A 51 -7.14 -14.75 7.46
C TYR A 51 -8.62 -15.06 7.71
N SER A 52 -8.95 -15.70 8.82
CA SER A 52 -10.33 -16.03 9.17
C SER A 52 -11.19 -14.77 9.32
N LEU A 53 -10.71 -13.79 10.08
CA LEU A 53 -11.42 -12.53 10.27
C LEU A 53 -11.58 -11.71 8.98
N ALA A 54 -10.68 -11.90 8.01
CA ALA A 54 -10.75 -11.21 6.73
C ALA A 54 -11.64 -11.91 5.71
N PHE A 55 -11.63 -13.26 5.63
CA PHE A 55 -12.20 -13.98 4.48
C PHE A 55 -13.15 -15.14 4.85
N ALA A 56 -13.28 -15.53 6.12
CA ALA A 56 -14.30 -16.49 6.49
C ALA A 56 -15.71 -15.88 6.40
N PRO A 57 -16.75 -16.68 6.15
CA PRO A 57 -18.12 -16.22 6.29
C PRO A 57 -18.37 -15.59 7.65
N GLY A 58 -19.08 -14.46 7.68
CA GLY A 58 -19.30 -13.69 8.91
C GLY A 58 -20.47 -12.73 8.77
N ASN A 59 -20.31 -11.53 9.33
CA ASN A 59 -21.26 -10.43 9.12
C ASN A 59 -20.63 -9.35 8.20
N ALA A 60 -21.34 -8.30 7.88
CA ALA A 60 -20.86 -7.25 6.97
C ALA A 60 -19.56 -6.54 7.44
N PHE A 61 -19.15 -6.71 8.70
CA PHE A 61 -18.02 -5.97 9.31
C PHE A 61 -16.80 -6.83 9.65
N VAL A 62 -17.00 -8.15 9.84
CA VAL A 62 -15.89 -9.05 10.19
C VAL A 62 -16.23 -10.49 9.84
N GLY A 63 -15.26 -11.23 9.34
CA GLY A 63 -15.37 -12.67 9.10
C GLY A 63 -15.45 -13.48 10.39
N GLY A 64 -15.94 -14.71 10.28
CA GLY A 64 -16.06 -15.66 11.38
C GLY A 64 -14.70 -16.29 11.78
N LEU A 65 -14.78 -17.33 12.61
CA LEU A 65 -13.60 -18.07 13.12
C LEU A 65 -13.43 -19.45 12.47
N ASP A 66 -14.16 -19.72 11.39
CA ASP A 66 -14.19 -21.04 10.75
C ASP A 66 -12.84 -21.46 10.15
N HIS A 67 -12.03 -20.47 9.77
CA HIS A 67 -10.72 -20.66 9.15
C HIS A 67 -9.53 -20.34 10.09
N VAL A 68 -9.76 -20.33 11.40
CA VAL A 68 -8.68 -20.17 12.39
C VAL A 68 -7.66 -21.31 12.21
N PHE A 69 -6.37 -20.96 12.16
CA PHE A 69 -5.28 -21.87 11.79
C PHE A 69 -5.48 -22.58 10.44
N LEU A 70 -6.16 -21.91 9.50
CA LEU A 70 -6.52 -22.41 8.15
C LEU A 70 -7.33 -23.71 8.18
N ARG A 71 -8.14 -23.93 9.22
CA ARG A 71 -9.04 -25.09 9.31
C ARG A 71 -9.98 -25.14 8.12
N GLY A 72 -10.32 -26.34 7.70
CA GLY A 72 -11.24 -26.59 6.58
C GLY A 72 -10.63 -26.42 5.20
N MET A 73 -9.34 -26.10 5.11
CA MET A 73 -8.61 -25.97 3.84
C MET A 73 -7.67 -27.15 3.64
N ASP A 74 -7.57 -27.61 2.41
CA ASP A 74 -6.62 -28.63 2.00
C ASP A 74 -5.86 -28.23 0.74
N ILE A 75 -4.90 -29.03 0.32
CA ILE A 75 -4.04 -28.76 -0.84
C ILE A 75 -4.82 -28.70 -2.17
N LYS A 76 -6.02 -29.26 -2.22
CA LYS A 76 -6.90 -29.27 -3.41
C LYS A 76 -7.91 -28.13 -3.40
N SER A 77 -8.05 -27.42 -2.28
CA SER A 77 -8.97 -26.29 -2.16
C SER A 77 -8.57 -25.18 -3.14
N THR A 78 -9.55 -24.57 -3.81
CA THR A 78 -9.37 -23.46 -4.74
C THR A 78 -10.19 -22.26 -4.34
N THR A 79 -9.63 -21.07 -4.61
CA THR A 79 -10.30 -19.78 -4.50
C THR A 79 -10.28 -19.16 -5.90
N GLY A 80 -11.45 -19.09 -6.54
CA GLY A 80 -11.50 -18.76 -7.97
C GLY A 80 -10.69 -19.77 -8.79
N SER A 81 -9.74 -19.27 -9.59
CA SER A 81 -8.88 -20.08 -10.47
C SER A 81 -7.56 -20.52 -9.87
N ILE A 82 -7.26 -20.15 -8.61
CA ILE A 82 -5.97 -20.42 -7.98
C ILE A 82 -6.13 -21.32 -6.74
N PRO A 83 -5.07 -22.07 -6.35
CA PRO A 83 -5.06 -22.81 -5.08
C PRO A 83 -5.33 -21.87 -3.89
N THR A 84 -6.17 -22.31 -2.94
CA THR A 84 -6.52 -21.49 -1.77
C THR A 84 -5.30 -21.10 -0.94
N PHE A 85 -4.32 -21.99 -0.77
CA PHE A 85 -3.07 -21.63 -0.07
C PHE A 85 -2.26 -20.55 -0.79
N LEU A 86 -2.36 -20.45 -2.12
CA LEU A 86 -1.76 -19.34 -2.86
C LEU A 86 -2.50 -18.03 -2.57
N PHE A 87 -3.82 -18.05 -2.50
CA PHE A 87 -4.63 -16.91 -2.10
C PHE A 87 -4.30 -16.47 -0.66
N VAL A 88 -4.22 -17.41 0.30
CA VAL A 88 -3.88 -17.14 1.70
C VAL A 88 -2.54 -16.41 1.82
N ILE A 89 -1.48 -16.93 1.16
CA ILE A 89 -0.15 -16.31 1.26
C ILE A 89 -0.09 -14.98 0.49
N PHE A 90 -0.81 -14.85 -0.62
CA PHE A 90 -0.90 -13.60 -1.36
C PHE A 90 -1.56 -12.52 -0.50
N GLN A 91 -2.70 -12.78 0.12
CA GLN A 91 -3.40 -11.85 1.00
C GLN A 91 -2.60 -11.54 2.29
N MET A 92 -1.83 -12.50 2.81
CA MET A 92 -0.91 -12.27 3.91
C MET A 92 0.12 -11.17 3.59
N THR A 93 0.59 -11.11 2.34
CA THR A 93 1.57 -10.09 1.94
C THR A 93 1.01 -8.68 2.07
N PHE A 94 -0.27 -8.49 1.79
CA PHE A 94 -0.96 -7.21 1.97
C PHE A 94 -1.09 -6.83 3.45
N ALA A 95 -1.44 -7.77 4.32
CA ALA A 95 -1.53 -7.54 5.77
C ALA A 95 -0.18 -7.09 6.36
N VAL A 96 0.88 -7.82 6.05
CA VAL A 96 2.25 -7.52 6.49
C VAL A 96 2.72 -6.19 5.94
N LEU A 97 2.48 -5.95 4.64
CA LEU A 97 2.92 -4.74 3.96
C LEU A 97 2.23 -3.49 4.52
N THR A 98 0.92 -3.54 4.75
CA THR A 98 0.14 -2.42 5.28
C THR A 98 0.68 -1.96 6.63
N ALA A 99 0.98 -2.89 7.53
CA ALA A 99 1.61 -2.58 8.81
C ALA A 99 3.03 -2.01 8.64
N ALA A 100 3.82 -2.57 7.72
CA ALA A 100 5.17 -2.07 7.44
C ALA A 100 5.18 -0.63 6.89
N LEU A 101 4.13 -0.21 6.18
CA LEU A 101 3.98 1.16 5.69
C LEU A 101 3.90 2.19 6.82
N MET A 102 3.16 1.88 7.88
CA MET A 102 2.96 2.78 9.02
C MET A 102 4.26 3.15 9.73
N ILE A 103 5.27 2.27 9.73
CA ILE A 103 6.58 2.55 10.34
C ILE A 103 7.17 3.85 9.78
N GLY A 104 6.93 4.13 8.50
CA GLY A 104 7.39 5.35 7.85
C GLY A 104 6.94 6.64 8.56
N SER A 105 5.78 6.65 9.19
CA SER A 105 5.25 7.84 9.86
C SER A 105 5.89 8.12 11.20
N PHE A 106 6.23 7.10 12.01
CA PHE A 106 6.76 7.25 13.37
C PHE A 106 8.17 6.69 13.56
N ALA A 107 8.91 6.46 12.47
CA ALA A 107 10.27 5.94 12.50
C ALA A 107 11.17 6.75 13.45
N GLY A 108 11.91 6.03 14.30
CA GLY A 108 12.88 6.61 15.24
C GLY A 108 12.29 7.25 16.50
N ARG A 109 11.00 7.01 16.82
CA ARG A 109 10.31 7.59 18.00
C ARG A 109 9.62 6.57 18.88
N MET A 110 9.13 5.47 18.32
CA MET A 110 8.35 4.49 19.04
C MET A 110 9.25 3.40 19.63
N LYS A 111 9.00 2.99 20.87
CA LYS A 111 9.70 1.86 21.49
C LYS A 111 9.35 0.59 20.71
N PHE A 112 10.33 -0.29 20.50
CA PHE A 112 10.17 -1.53 19.75
C PHE A 112 9.01 -2.40 20.27
N SER A 113 8.94 -2.63 21.58
CA SER A 113 7.88 -3.44 22.19
C SER A 113 6.48 -2.82 22.01
N ALA A 114 6.36 -1.50 22.17
CA ALA A 114 5.10 -0.79 21.96
C ALA A 114 4.65 -0.87 20.50
N MET A 115 5.59 -0.71 19.56
CA MET A 115 5.33 -0.85 18.13
C MET A 115 4.85 -2.28 17.81
N LEU A 116 5.52 -3.30 18.32
CA LEU A 116 5.16 -4.69 18.06
C LEU A 116 3.75 -5.00 18.57
N VAL A 117 3.42 -4.67 19.83
CA VAL A 117 2.09 -4.89 20.40
C VAL A 117 1.03 -4.12 19.60
N PHE A 118 1.30 -2.85 19.27
CA PHE A 118 0.39 -2.05 18.45
C PHE A 118 0.11 -2.71 17.10
N MET A 119 1.15 -3.17 16.38
CA MET A 119 0.97 -3.78 15.07
C MET A 119 0.20 -5.11 15.10
N LEU A 120 0.41 -5.93 16.14
CA LEU A 120 -0.33 -7.17 16.33
C LEU A 120 -1.82 -6.89 16.55
N LEU A 121 -2.15 -6.00 17.48
CA LEU A 121 -3.54 -5.62 17.78
C LEU A 121 -4.19 -4.91 16.58
N TRP A 122 -3.48 -3.98 15.94
CA TRP A 122 -3.99 -3.26 14.78
C TRP A 122 -4.29 -4.20 13.61
N SER A 123 -3.45 -5.22 13.37
CA SER A 123 -3.68 -6.20 12.32
C SER A 123 -4.99 -6.99 12.54
N VAL A 124 -5.29 -7.34 13.80
CA VAL A 124 -6.51 -8.09 14.15
C VAL A 124 -7.75 -7.18 14.14
N PHE A 125 -7.67 -6.02 14.79
CA PHE A 125 -8.83 -5.19 15.05
C PHE A 125 -9.12 -4.11 14.01
N VAL A 126 -8.17 -3.81 13.13
CA VAL A 126 -8.32 -2.78 12.10
C VAL A 126 -8.12 -3.35 10.71
N TYR A 127 -6.94 -3.97 10.45
CA TYR A 127 -6.65 -4.46 9.11
C TYR A 127 -7.61 -5.56 8.66
N SER A 128 -7.80 -6.61 9.45
CA SER A 128 -8.64 -7.74 9.06
C SER A 128 -10.11 -7.35 8.83
N PRO A 129 -10.75 -6.53 9.70
CA PRO A 129 -12.08 -5.98 9.41
C PRO A 129 -12.14 -5.13 8.13
N ILE A 130 -11.21 -4.19 7.93
CA ILE A 130 -11.21 -3.36 6.70
C ILE A 130 -11.00 -4.21 5.45
N CYS A 131 -10.14 -5.23 5.51
CA CYS A 131 -9.95 -6.20 4.44
C CYS A 131 -11.27 -6.95 4.15
N HIS A 132 -11.98 -7.37 5.19
CA HIS A 132 -13.30 -8.01 5.07
C HIS A 132 -14.32 -7.06 4.42
N TRP A 133 -14.40 -5.82 4.86
CA TRP A 133 -15.36 -4.85 4.31
C TRP A 133 -15.24 -4.66 2.81
N VAL A 134 -14.01 -4.68 2.30
CA VAL A 134 -13.71 -4.28 0.92
C VAL A 134 -13.57 -5.48 -0.03
N TRP A 135 -13.02 -6.60 0.45
CA TRP A 135 -12.63 -7.72 -0.40
C TRP A 135 -13.35 -9.03 -0.14
N ALA A 136 -14.01 -9.18 1.02
CA ALA A 136 -14.78 -10.39 1.28
C ALA A 136 -16.20 -10.29 0.72
N GLU A 137 -16.69 -11.39 0.18
CA GLU A 137 -18.10 -11.55 -0.19
C GLU A 137 -18.98 -11.36 1.05
N GLY A 138 -20.00 -10.51 0.94
CA GLY A 138 -20.82 -10.07 2.08
C GLY A 138 -20.24 -8.93 2.92
N GLY A 139 -19.04 -8.45 2.61
CA GLY A 139 -18.44 -7.30 3.29
C GLY A 139 -19.15 -5.98 3.00
N PHE A 140 -19.15 -5.06 3.96
CA PHE A 140 -19.92 -3.81 3.92
C PHE A 140 -19.67 -2.98 2.65
N PHE A 141 -18.43 -2.71 2.28
CA PHE A 141 -18.10 -1.97 1.06
C PHE A 141 -18.16 -2.83 -0.20
N PHE A 142 -17.94 -4.15 -0.07
CA PHE A 142 -18.06 -5.10 -1.16
C PHE A 142 -19.50 -5.11 -1.70
N GLU A 143 -20.50 -5.21 -0.82
CA GLU A 143 -21.93 -5.20 -1.17
C GLU A 143 -22.40 -3.84 -1.73
N MET A 144 -21.72 -2.75 -1.38
CA MET A 144 -21.94 -1.43 -1.97
C MET A 144 -21.31 -1.28 -3.37
N GLY A 145 -20.58 -2.28 -3.85
CA GLY A 145 -19.90 -2.24 -5.14
C GLY A 145 -18.64 -1.39 -5.17
N ALA A 146 -17.98 -1.14 -4.02
CA ALA A 146 -16.75 -0.38 -3.98
C ALA A 146 -15.63 -1.08 -4.76
N LEU A 147 -14.91 -0.31 -5.57
CA LEU A 147 -13.80 -0.81 -6.37
C LEU A 147 -12.47 -0.56 -5.68
N ASP A 148 -11.80 -1.65 -5.31
CA ASP A 148 -10.42 -1.63 -4.82
C ASP A 148 -9.68 -2.87 -5.33
N TYR A 149 -9.07 -2.74 -6.52
CA TYR A 149 -8.47 -3.89 -7.19
C TYR A 149 -7.32 -4.53 -6.43
N ALA A 150 -6.45 -3.70 -5.87
CA ALA A 150 -5.22 -4.18 -5.26
C ALA A 150 -4.87 -3.50 -3.91
N GLY A 151 -5.78 -2.75 -3.27
CA GLY A 151 -5.56 -2.24 -1.92
C GLY A 151 -5.35 -0.74 -1.81
N GLY A 152 -5.98 0.06 -2.68
CA GLY A 152 -6.01 1.51 -2.48
C GLY A 152 -6.60 1.89 -1.14
N THR A 153 -7.71 1.26 -0.76
CA THR A 153 -8.37 1.44 0.54
C THR A 153 -7.77 0.52 1.59
N VAL A 154 -7.77 -0.79 1.33
CA VAL A 154 -7.35 -1.81 2.31
C VAL A 154 -5.91 -1.61 2.77
N VAL A 155 -5.02 -1.20 1.87
CA VAL A 155 -3.58 -1.03 2.16
C VAL A 155 -3.22 0.43 2.35
N HIS A 156 -3.42 1.26 1.32
CA HIS A 156 -2.79 2.59 1.28
C HIS A 156 -3.51 3.63 2.13
N ILE A 157 -4.82 3.77 2.02
CA ILE A 157 -5.59 4.67 2.90
C ILE A 157 -5.44 4.20 4.35
N ASN A 158 -5.65 2.92 4.60
CA ASN A 158 -5.58 2.31 5.92
C ASN A 158 -4.20 2.56 6.59
N ALA A 159 -3.10 2.23 5.90
CA ALA A 159 -1.75 2.48 6.41
C ALA A 159 -1.44 3.97 6.57
N GLY A 160 -1.86 4.80 5.61
CA GLY A 160 -1.61 6.23 5.64
C GLY A 160 -2.29 6.92 6.82
N ILE A 161 -3.57 6.64 7.03
CA ILE A 161 -4.35 7.21 8.16
C ILE A 161 -3.83 6.68 9.50
N ALA A 162 -3.61 5.37 9.64
CA ALA A 162 -3.08 4.79 10.87
C ALA A 162 -1.66 5.33 11.18
N GLY A 163 -0.82 5.50 10.15
CA GLY A 163 0.48 6.15 10.27
C GLY A 163 0.39 7.60 10.73
N LEU A 164 -0.54 8.38 10.16
CA LEU A 164 -0.78 9.76 10.57
C LEU A 164 -1.21 9.85 12.04
N VAL A 165 -2.22 9.06 12.44
CA VAL A 165 -2.68 9.01 13.84
C VAL A 165 -1.52 8.61 14.76
N GLY A 166 -0.77 7.56 14.41
CA GLY A 166 0.42 7.14 15.15
C GLY A 166 1.46 8.26 15.30
N CYS A 167 1.73 8.99 14.21
CA CYS A 167 2.62 10.15 14.20
C CYS A 167 2.14 11.27 15.15
N LEU A 168 0.84 11.56 15.19
CA LEU A 168 0.24 12.57 16.07
C LEU A 168 0.32 12.16 17.54
N VAL A 169 0.01 10.91 17.86
CA VAL A 169 0.04 10.38 19.23
C VAL A 169 1.46 10.32 19.78
N VAL A 170 2.42 9.84 18.98
CA VAL A 170 3.83 9.74 19.42
C VAL A 170 4.53 11.10 19.48
N GLY A 171 4.03 12.09 18.74
CA GLY A 171 4.57 13.44 18.71
C GLY A 171 5.78 13.61 17.77
N LYS A 172 6.45 14.76 17.88
CA LYS A 172 7.56 15.14 16.99
C LYS A 172 8.88 14.52 17.41
N ARG A 173 9.76 14.21 16.42
CA ARG A 173 11.14 13.78 16.69
C ARG A 173 11.93 14.89 17.41
N LEU A 174 12.83 14.48 18.27
CA LEU A 174 13.83 15.41 18.84
C LEU A 174 14.59 16.11 17.72
N GLY A 175 14.66 17.43 17.78
CA GLY A 175 15.28 18.26 16.76
C GLY A 175 14.43 18.53 15.52
N TYR A 176 13.15 18.11 15.47
CA TYR A 176 12.26 18.40 14.35
C TYR A 176 12.11 19.90 14.13
N GLY A 177 12.37 20.35 12.89
CA GLY A 177 12.36 21.77 12.52
C GLY A 177 13.58 22.59 12.98
N LYS A 178 14.51 21.98 13.73
CA LYS A 178 15.76 22.61 14.20
C LYS A 178 17.02 21.96 13.62
N GLU A 179 16.97 20.65 13.37
CA GLU A 179 18.07 19.85 12.83
C GLU A 179 17.71 19.29 11.45
N PRO A 180 18.67 19.14 10.52
CA PRO A 180 18.45 18.44 9.27
C PRO A 180 18.06 16.98 9.52
N MET A 181 16.97 16.53 8.88
CA MET A 181 16.48 15.14 8.93
C MET A 181 16.75 14.41 7.61
N SER A 182 17.91 14.67 7.01
CA SER A 182 18.26 14.18 5.68
C SER A 182 18.36 12.65 5.63
N PRO A 183 17.94 12.03 4.50
CA PRO A 183 18.19 10.64 4.19
C PRO A 183 19.67 10.29 4.29
N HIS A 184 19.99 9.13 4.83
CA HIS A 184 21.40 8.75 5.03
C HIS A 184 22.05 8.16 3.78
N ASN A 185 21.26 7.50 2.90
CA ASN A 185 21.78 6.82 1.72
C ASN A 185 20.76 6.78 0.57
N LEU A 186 20.88 7.73 -0.36
CA LEU A 186 20.00 7.81 -1.52
C LEU A 186 20.19 6.67 -2.52
N THR A 187 21.39 6.04 -2.56
CA THR A 187 21.62 4.84 -3.39
C THR A 187 20.74 3.68 -2.91
N PHE A 188 20.70 3.43 -1.59
CA PHE A 188 19.81 2.41 -1.03
C PHE A 188 18.33 2.76 -1.24
N THR A 189 17.98 4.04 -1.12
CA THR A 189 16.62 4.51 -1.42
C THR A 189 16.24 4.21 -2.87
N MET A 190 17.12 4.53 -3.83
CA MET A 190 16.89 4.26 -5.25
C MET A 190 16.79 2.77 -5.55
N LEU A 191 17.73 1.96 -5.06
CA LEU A 191 17.68 0.51 -5.24
C LEU A 191 16.41 -0.10 -4.65
N GLY A 192 16.04 0.31 -3.43
CA GLY A 192 14.82 -0.11 -2.77
C GLY A 192 13.57 0.24 -3.59
N ALA A 193 13.51 1.44 -4.14
CA ALA A 193 12.39 1.88 -4.97
C ALA A 193 12.30 1.13 -6.31
N CYS A 194 13.43 0.91 -7.00
CA CYS A 194 13.43 0.14 -8.24
C CYS A 194 12.92 -1.30 -8.01
N ILE A 195 13.38 -1.91 -6.93
CA ILE A 195 12.96 -3.26 -6.60
C ILE A 195 11.48 -3.28 -6.15
N LEU A 196 11.00 -2.24 -5.41
CA LEU A 196 9.57 -2.06 -5.11
C LEU A 196 8.73 -1.92 -6.36
N TRP A 197 9.18 -1.14 -7.35
CA TRP A 197 8.48 -0.94 -8.61
C TRP A 197 8.27 -2.28 -9.35
N ILE A 198 9.32 -3.08 -9.49
CA ILE A 198 9.21 -4.41 -10.08
C ILE A 198 8.27 -5.31 -9.26
N GLY A 199 8.35 -5.25 -7.92
CA GLY A 199 7.47 -6.00 -7.03
C GLY A 199 6.00 -5.61 -7.17
N TRP A 200 5.74 -4.34 -7.50
CA TRP A 200 4.37 -3.84 -7.70
C TRP A 200 3.68 -4.43 -8.92
N PHE A 201 4.41 -4.91 -9.91
CA PHE A 201 3.82 -5.70 -10.99
C PHE A 201 3.19 -6.99 -10.47
N GLY A 202 3.81 -7.64 -9.47
CA GLY A 202 3.21 -8.76 -8.77
C GLY A 202 2.08 -8.34 -7.81
N PHE A 203 2.20 -7.15 -7.21
CA PHE A 203 1.18 -6.59 -6.34
C PHE A 203 -0.13 -6.32 -7.10
N ASN A 204 -0.09 -5.53 -8.17
CA ASN A 204 -1.26 -5.19 -8.97
C ASN A 204 -1.65 -6.31 -9.94
N GLY A 205 -0.72 -6.86 -10.71
CA GLY A 205 -1.02 -7.95 -11.64
C GLY A 205 -1.49 -9.22 -10.94
N GLY A 206 -0.88 -9.56 -9.79
CA GLY A 206 -1.28 -10.70 -8.97
C GLY A 206 -2.70 -10.58 -8.40
N SER A 207 -3.20 -9.36 -8.17
CA SER A 207 -4.57 -9.12 -7.71
C SER A 207 -5.65 -9.54 -8.72
N GLY A 208 -5.26 -9.82 -9.97
CA GLY A 208 -6.15 -10.49 -10.93
C GLY A 208 -6.49 -11.92 -10.59
N LEU A 209 -5.79 -12.55 -9.66
CA LEU A 209 -5.95 -13.94 -9.19
C LEU A 209 -6.00 -14.97 -10.34
N ALA A 210 -5.47 -14.60 -11.50
CA ALA A 210 -5.41 -15.39 -12.72
C ALA A 210 -4.33 -14.85 -13.65
N ALA A 211 -3.78 -15.71 -14.52
CA ALA A 211 -2.89 -15.29 -15.60
C ALA A 211 -3.73 -14.96 -16.85
N ASN A 212 -4.36 -13.79 -16.83
CA ASN A 212 -5.28 -13.33 -17.88
C ASN A 212 -4.93 -11.90 -18.35
N GLU A 213 -5.68 -11.41 -19.34
CA GLU A 213 -5.51 -10.07 -19.92
C GLU A 213 -5.66 -8.95 -18.89
N ARG A 214 -6.52 -9.11 -17.89
CA ARG A 214 -6.72 -8.13 -16.81
C ARG A 214 -5.49 -8.01 -15.92
N ALA A 215 -4.84 -9.12 -15.59
CA ALA A 215 -3.58 -9.13 -14.85
C ALA A 215 -2.45 -8.44 -15.63
N VAL A 216 -2.37 -8.67 -16.95
CA VAL A 216 -1.40 -8.02 -17.84
C VAL A 216 -1.68 -6.53 -17.96
N LEU A 217 -2.95 -6.13 -18.12
CA LEU A 217 -3.36 -4.73 -18.12
C LEU A 217 -2.96 -4.02 -16.83
N ALA A 218 -3.19 -4.65 -15.67
CA ALA A 218 -2.82 -4.09 -14.37
C ALA A 218 -1.31 -3.81 -14.26
N ILE A 219 -0.46 -4.67 -14.84
CA ILE A 219 1.00 -4.44 -14.92
C ILE A 219 1.30 -3.23 -15.80
N LEU A 220 0.70 -3.16 -17.00
CA LEU A 220 0.93 -2.08 -17.95
C LEU A 220 0.52 -0.70 -17.38
N VAL A 221 -0.68 -0.60 -16.83
CA VAL A 221 -1.17 0.69 -16.28
C VAL A 221 -0.38 1.09 -15.03
N SER A 222 0.12 0.13 -14.26
CA SER A 222 1.02 0.42 -13.13
C SER A 222 2.34 1.03 -13.59
N GLN A 223 2.92 0.51 -14.67
CA GLN A 223 4.13 1.06 -15.27
C GLN A 223 3.92 2.49 -15.75
N ILE A 224 2.81 2.74 -16.48
CA ILE A 224 2.46 4.04 -17.03
C ILE A 224 2.27 5.07 -15.91
N ALA A 225 1.44 4.75 -14.91
CA ALA A 225 1.15 5.65 -13.80
C ALA A 225 2.38 5.99 -12.96
N ALA A 226 3.24 4.99 -12.68
CA ALA A 226 4.49 5.21 -11.96
C ALA A 226 5.43 6.17 -12.70
N ALA A 227 5.62 5.95 -14.00
CA ALA A 227 6.45 6.82 -14.83
C ALA A 227 5.90 8.25 -14.91
N ALA A 228 4.59 8.38 -15.14
CA ALA A 228 3.90 9.67 -15.20
C ALA A 228 4.02 10.46 -13.89
N ALA A 229 3.81 9.80 -12.75
CA ALA A 229 3.90 10.43 -11.44
C ALA A 229 5.35 10.81 -11.07
N GLY A 230 6.33 10.00 -11.43
CA GLY A 230 7.74 10.35 -11.27
C GLY A 230 8.10 11.62 -12.04
N CYS A 231 7.63 11.74 -13.29
CA CYS A 231 7.84 12.92 -14.12
C CYS A 231 7.10 14.15 -13.57
N SER A 232 5.84 14.03 -13.15
CA SER A 232 5.07 15.17 -12.64
C SER A 232 5.58 15.65 -11.28
N TRP A 233 5.99 14.77 -10.38
CA TRP A 233 6.68 15.16 -9.13
C TRP A 233 7.98 15.89 -9.41
N MET A 234 8.81 15.34 -10.31
CA MET A 234 10.05 15.97 -10.75
C MET A 234 9.79 17.38 -11.32
N ALA A 235 8.75 17.56 -12.14
CA ALA A 235 8.36 18.85 -12.68
C ALA A 235 7.95 19.84 -11.58
N CYS A 236 7.18 19.39 -10.58
CA CYS A 236 6.84 20.21 -9.40
C CYS A 236 8.10 20.69 -8.66
N GLU A 237 9.08 19.81 -8.40
CA GLU A 237 10.34 20.22 -7.79
C GLU A 237 11.12 21.22 -8.64
N TRP A 238 11.18 20.99 -9.95
CA TRP A 238 11.89 21.86 -10.87
C TRP A 238 11.30 23.27 -10.89
N ILE A 239 9.97 23.36 -11.02
CA ILE A 239 9.26 24.66 -11.03
C ILE A 239 9.38 25.37 -9.69
N LEU A 240 9.20 24.67 -8.57
CA LEU A 240 9.12 25.30 -7.24
C LEU A 240 10.46 25.47 -6.54
N ARG A 241 11.48 24.68 -6.88
CA ARG A 241 12.79 24.64 -6.21
C ARG A 241 13.97 24.93 -7.15
N GLY A 242 13.72 25.10 -8.45
CA GLY A 242 14.72 25.35 -9.47
C GLY A 242 15.53 24.13 -9.92
N LYS A 243 15.43 23.00 -9.22
CA LYS A 243 16.11 21.75 -9.57
C LYS A 243 15.34 20.53 -9.05
N PRO A 244 15.28 19.44 -9.85
CA PRO A 244 14.72 18.17 -9.40
C PRO A 244 15.69 17.41 -8.48
N SER A 245 15.17 16.45 -7.74
CA SER A 245 15.97 15.56 -6.89
C SER A 245 15.70 14.09 -7.25
N LEU A 246 16.73 13.24 -7.05
CA LEU A 246 16.55 11.79 -7.19
C LEU A 246 15.47 11.29 -6.23
N LEU A 247 15.49 11.75 -4.98
CA LEU A 247 14.49 11.38 -3.97
C LEU A 247 13.09 11.76 -4.41
N GLY A 248 12.89 12.96 -4.97
CA GLY A 248 11.60 13.42 -5.47
C GLY A 248 11.07 12.55 -6.61
N MET A 249 11.91 12.26 -7.60
CA MET A 249 11.54 11.41 -8.74
C MET A 249 11.12 10.00 -8.27
N VAL A 250 11.88 9.41 -7.35
CA VAL A 250 11.58 8.06 -6.81
C VAL A 250 10.30 8.06 -5.96
N SER A 251 10.12 9.10 -5.13
CA SER A 251 8.89 9.26 -4.34
C SER A 251 7.67 9.46 -5.24
N GLY A 252 7.82 10.21 -6.33
CA GLY A 252 6.79 10.37 -7.35
C GLY A 252 6.42 9.04 -8.02
N ALA A 253 7.42 8.24 -8.41
CA ALA A 253 7.14 6.92 -8.98
C ALA A 253 6.35 6.02 -8.02
N VAL A 254 6.72 6.00 -6.74
CA VAL A 254 5.97 5.26 -5.71
C VAL A 254 4.56 5.84 -5.53
N ALA A 255 4.39 7.17 -5.57
CA ALA A 255 3.08 7.81 -5.51
C ALA A 255 2.17 7.37 -6.67
N GLY A 256 2.71 7.27 -7.89
CA GLY A 256 1.98 6.76 -9.05
C GLY A 256 1.54 5.31 -8.89
N LEU A 257 2.42 4.46 -8.34
CA LEU A 257 2.08 3.07 -8.01
C LEU A 257 0.93 3.00 -6.99
N VAL A 258 0.95 3.86 -5.97
CA VAL A 258 -0.11 3.95 -4.97
C VAL A 258 -1.45 4.39 -5.59
N VAL A 259 -1.43 5.48 -6.37
CA VAL A 259 -2.65 6.06 -6.94
C VAL A 259 -3.32 5.13 -7.94
N ILE A 260 -2.54 4.35 -8.72
CA ILE A 260 -3.12 3.40 -9.69
C ILE A 260 -3.60 2.10 -9.02
N THR A 261 -3.13 1.78 -7.82
CA THR A 261 -3.41 0.50 -7.15
C THR A 261 -4.90 0.15 -7.06
N PRO A 262 -5.82 1.03 -6.63
CA PRO A 262 -7.24 0.69 -6.59
C PRO A 262 -7.86 0.51 -7.98
N ALA A 263 -7.29 1.14 -9.00
CA ALA A 263 -7.81 1.23 -10.35
C ALA A 263 -7.21 0.23 -11.34
N SER A 264 -6.09 -0.41 -11.00
CA SER A 264 -5.22 -1.06 -11.98
C SER A 264 -5.87 -2.19 -12.81
N GLY A 265 -6.92 -2.83 -12.30
CA GLY A 265 -7.72 -3.80 -13.03
C GLY A 265 -9.03 -3.26 -13.61
N PHE A 266 -9.23 -1.94 -13.58
CA PHE A 266 -10.50 -1.31 -13.96
C PHE A 266 -10.36 -0.18 -14.98
N VAL A 267 -9.16 0.30 -15.25
CA VAL A 267 -8.91 1.47 -16.12
C VAL A 267 -8.06 1.12 -17.33
N GLU A 268 -8.24 1.89 -18.39
CA GLU A 268 -7.46 1.84 -19.61
C GLU A 268 -6.12 2.61 -19.48
N PRO A 269 -5.17 2.46 -20.42
CA PRO A 269 -3.84 3.10 -20.34
C PRO A 269 -3.86 4.63 -20.29
N LEU A 270 -4.77 5.30 -21.03
CA LEU A 270 -4.84 6.78 -21.03
C LEU A 270 -5.33 7.34 -19.68
N PRO A 271 -6.43 6.85 -19.09
CA PRO A 271 -6.77 7.15 -17.70
C PRO A 271 -5.62 6.91 -16.71
N ALA A 272 -4.89 5.81 -16.84
CA ALA A 272 -3.76 5.52 -15.96
C ALA A 272 -2.63 6.58 -16.06
N LEU A 273 -2.35 7.08 -17.26
CA LEU A 273 -1.43 8.21 -17.47
C LEU A 273 -1.91 9.44 -16.68
N LEU A 274 -3.19 9.82 -16.83
CA LEU A 274 -3.77 10.97 -16.14
C LEU A 274 -3.75 10.80 -14.62
N MET A 275 -4.12 9.61 -14.12
CA MET A 275 -4.04 9.27 -12.70
C MET A 275 -2.61 9.40 -12.16
N GLY A 276 -1.62 8.95 -12.93
CA GLY A 276 -0.21 9.10 -12.57
C GLY A 276 0.21 10.57 -12.49
N LEU A 277 -0.11 11.37 -13.49
CA LEU A 277 0.22 12.81 -13.51
C LEU A 277 -0.40 13.56 -12.32
N VAL A 278 -1.69 13.34 -12.05
CA VAL A 278 -2.39 13.92 -10.89
C VAL A 278 -1.78 13.41 -9.59
N GLY A 279 -1.51 12.10 -9.50
CA GLY A 279 -0.94 11.45 -8.33
C GLY A 279 0.40 12.04 -7.91
N GLY A 280 1.31 12.26 -8.88
CA GLY A 280 2.62 12.87 -8.58
C GLY A 280 2.51 14.29 -8.03
N VAL A 281 1.62 15.12 -8.61
CA VAL A 281 1.38 16.50 -8.14
C VAL A 281 0.75 16.51 -6.74
N VAL A 282 -0.31 15.73 -6.52
CA VAL A 282 -1.08 15.77 -5.27
C VAL A 282 -0.28 15.14 -4.11
N CYS A 283 0.42 14.03 -4.36
CA CYS A 283 1.29 13.44 -3.35
C CYS A 283 2.52 14.32 -3.03
N PHE A 284 3.08 15.01 -4.02
CA PHE A 284 4.11 16.04 -3.79
C PHE A 284 3.58 17.13 -2.84
N TRP A 285 2.37 17.64 -3.10
CA TRP A 285 1.73 18.62 -2.22
C TRP A 285 1.50 18.03 -0.81
N GLY A 286 1.00 16.79 -0.71
CA GLY A 286 0.76 16.09 0.57
C GLY A 286 2.04 15.92 1.40
N ALA A 287 3.11 15.45 0.78
CA ALA A 287 4.38 15.20 1.44
C ALA A 287 5.17 16.47 1.77
N THR A 288 4.93 17.58 1.08
CA THR A 288 5.70 18.82 1.26
C THR A 288 4.90 19.96 1.87
N VAL A 289 3.81 20.38 1.26
CA VAL A 289 3.04 21.57 1.68
C VAL A 289 2.11 21.22 2.83
N LEU A 290 1.25 20.22 2.65
CA LEU A 290 0.27 19.82 3.65
C LEU A 290 0.95 19.42 4.97
N LYS A 291 1.93 18.53 4.91
CA LYS A 291 2.71 18.11 6.08
C LYS A 291 3.29 19.29 6.85
N ARG A 292 3.87 20.27 6.14
CA ARG A 292 4.46 21.46 6.78
C ARG A 292 3.43 22.40 7.37
N ARG A 293 2.32 22.66 6.65
CA ARG A 293 1.24 23.52 7.15
C ARG A 293 0.59 22.99 8.41
N MET A 294 0.38 21.68 8.45
CA MET A 294 -0.22 21.00 9.61
C MET A 294 0.79 20.75 10.74
N GLY A 295 2.08 20.94 10.48
CA GLY A 295 3.14 20.71 11.46
C GLY A 295 3.33 19.26 11.86
N TRP A 296 2.94 18.29 11.01
CA TRP A 296 3.10 16.86 11.25
C TRP A 296 4.53 16.40 11.02
N ASP A 297 5.04 15.56 11.91
CA ASP A 297 6.33 14.89 11.71
C ASP A 297 6.15 13.48 11.15
N ASP A 298 5.50 13.39 9.99
CA ASP A 298 5.45 12.16 9.19
C ASP A 298 6.85 11.88 8.63
N SER A 299 7.58 10.96 9.27
CA SER A 299 9.04 10.86 9.12
C SER A 299 9.52 10.53 7.72
N LEU A 300 8.81 9.64 7.02
CA LEU A 300 9.16 9.16 5.68
C LEU A 300 8.01 9.38 4.68
N ASP A 301 7.19 10.40 4.92
CA ASP A 301 6.08 10.83 4.05
C ASP A 301 5.04 9.73 3.78
N ALA A 302 4.84 8.81 4.75
CA ALA A 302 3.93 7.69 4.57
C ALA A 302 2.47 8.15 4.37
N PHE A 303 1.99 9.14 5.14
CA PHE A 303 0.66 9.70 4.93
C PHE A 303 0.60 10.49 3.60
N GLY A 304 1.60 11.32 3.32
CA GLY A 304 1.63 12.16 2.11
C GLY A 304 1.62 11.35 0.81
N VAL A 305 2.21 10.15 0.81
CA VAL A 305 2.26 9.26 -0.35
C VAL A 305 1.13 8.24 -0.31
N HIS A 306 0.95 7.50 0.80
CA HIS A 306 -0.02 6.40 0.85
C HIS A 306 -1.43 6.85 1.25
N GLY A 307 -1.57 7.70 2.26
CA GLY A 307 -2.88 8.23 2.66
C GLY A 307 -3.50 9.10 1.57
N VAL A 308 -2.79 10.16 1.18
CA VAL A 308 -3.25 11.09 0.14
C VAL A 308 -3.35 10.39 -1.22
N GLY A 309 -2.33 9.62 -1.61
CA GLY A 309 -2.33 8.88 -2.88
C GLY A 309 -3.44 7.83 -2.95
N GLY A 310 -3.69 7.10 -1.86
CA GLY A 310 -4.77 6.11 -1.78
C GLY A 310 -6.15 6.75 -1.91
N ILE A 311 -6.41 7.87 -1.22
CA ILE A 311 -7.68 8.62 -1.33
C ILE A 311 -7.89 9.10 -2.76
N VAL A 312 -6.89 9.76 -3.35
CA VAL A 312 -6.97 10.25 -4.73
C VAL A 312 -7.16 9.10 -5.71
N GLY A 313 -6.42 7.98 -5.53
CA GLY A 313 -6.56 6.79 -6.35
C GLY A 313 -7.96 6.19 -6.28
N ALA A 314 -8.53 6.04 -5.08
CA ALA A 314 -9.88 5.50 -4.90
C ALA A 314 -10.95 6.38 -5.57
N VAL A 315 -10.88 7.71 -5.39
CA VAL A 315 -11.78 8.66 -6.05
C VAL A 315 -11.65 8.58 -7.57
N LEU A 316 -10.42 8.60 -8.10
CA LEU A 316 -10.19 8.53 -9.53
C LEU A 316 -10.54 7.16 -10.13
N THR A 317 -10.53 6.09 -9.35
CA THR A 317 -11.06 4.78 -9.78
C THR A 317 -12.53 4.90 -10.13
N GLY A 318 -13.34 5.53 -9.28
CA GLY A 318 -14.77 5.79 -9.57
C GLY A 318 -14.99 6.64 -10.82
N VAL A 319 -14.08 7.58 -11.10
CA VAL A 319 -14.18 8.46 -12.28
C VAL A 319 -13.79 7.74 -13.58
N PHE A 320 -12.76 6.89 -13.54
CA PHE A 320 -12.12 6.33 -14.73
C PHE A 320 -12.36 4.83 -14.96
N ALA A 321 -13.09 4.15 -14.08
CA ALA A 321 -13.43 2.75 -14.28
C ALA A 321 -14.19 2.58 -15.62
N SER A 322 -13.70 1.66 -16.46
CA SER A 322 -14.21 1.42 -17.80
C SER A 322 -15.02 0.13 -17.88
N SER A 323 -16.22 0.18 -18.44
CA SER A 323 -17.03 -1.01 -18.73
C SER A 323 -16.33 -1.96 -19.71
N ALA A 324 -15.50 -1.44 -20.60
CA ALA A 324 -14.70 -2.26 -21.53
C ALA A 324 -13.67 -3.14 -20.77
N VAL A 325 -13.19 -2.68 -19.62
CA VAL A 325 -12.24 -3.45 -18.78
C VAL A 325 -12.97 -4.33 -17.75
N THR A 326 -14.04 -3.80 -17.14
CA THR A 326 -14.79 -4.51 -16.09
C THR A 326 -15.72 -5.60 -16.64
N GLY A 327 -16.10 -5.51 -17.92
CA GLY A 327 -17.11 -6.37 -18.54
C GLY A 327 -18.54 -6.09 -18.06
N ALA A 328 -18.74 -5.03 -17.26
CA ALA A 328 -20.06 -4.64 -16.79
C ALA A 328 -20.84 -3.94 -17.91
N THR A 329 -22.08 -4.37 -18.16
CA THR A 329 -22.97 -3.82 -19.18
C THR A 329 -23.58 -2.46 -18.79
N THR A 330 -23.38 -2.02 -17.57
CA THR A 330 -23.82 -0.73 -17.04
C THR A 330 -22.62 0.09 -16.62
N SER A 331 -22.60 1.37 -17.02
CA SER A 331 -21.72 2.35 -16.39
C SER A 331 -22.04 2.33 -14.91
N VAL A 332 -21.12 1.82 -14.11
CA VAL A 332 -21.33 1.80 -12.65
C VAL A 332 -21.25 3.26 -12.22
N SER A 333 -22.41 3.83 -11.97
CA SER A 333 -22.54 5.17 -11.40
C SER A 333 -22.07 5.09 -9.97
N TYR A 334 -20.80 5.42 -9.73
CA TYR A 334 -20.21 5.51 -8.39
C TYR A 334 -20.48 6.88 -7.76
N THR A 335 -21.73 7.28 -7.78
CA THR A 335 -22.22 8.45 -7.02
C THR A 335 -23.03 7.96 -5.83
N HIS A 336 -22.34 7.46 -4.84
CA HIS A 336 -22.92 7.31 -3.49
C HIS A 336 -21.85 7.64 -2.45
#